data_12990027dcca586cf8948d9b0a51c14e
#
_entry.id   12990027dcca586cf8948d9b0a51c14e
#
_cell.length_a   1.000
_cell.length_b   1.000
_cell.length_c   1.000
_cell.angle_alpha   90.00
_cell.angle_beta   90.00
_cell.angle_gamma   90.00
#
_symmetry.space_group_name_H-M   'P 1'
#
loop_
_entity.id
_entity.type
_entity.pdbx_description
1 polymer ?
#
loop_
_entity_poly.entity_id
_entity_poly.type
_entity_poly.pdbx_seq_one_letter_code
_entity_poly.pdbx_strand_id
1 'polypeptide(L)'
;MAIVTWTGATSGSLTTTGNWLDGALPVNNAHVIVPSWATNGMTSNLNWPEVALSSFHVQAGFTKNIGVSASGSSFANSFLEVSLAGTNADLPQRFAYEGTGNLARIHIKASTANTSYQVLNTGSGANGHPALQLMSDDLAAMGDILILRGEVSLGPEGSLLDVDNIIVGSPPTSTGLSSSSARVWIGSGVNAVDDSDLETLTVSSGTVSVDCNVDTINLHGGNVLQTSGNVVTALNLYTGGVYEMANPQTTGSVHTVAKLNLYGGTLTNERNPTAKTITAADLYSGTILDPAAKLTWGDSTVYKGKATDVNFDFGPNRTIRIT
;
A
#
# COMPACT_ATOMS: atom_id res chain seq x y z
N MET A 1 9.96 17.56 25.24
CA MET A 1 9.44 17.07 23.95
C MET A 1 8.98 18.28 23.17
N ALA A 2 9.56 18.57 22.02
CA ALA A 2 9.20 19.77 21.24
C ALA A 2 8.08 19.41 20.25
N ILE A 3 6.96 20.12 20.32
CA ILE A 3 5.91 20.08 19.29
C ILE A 3 6.17 21.28 18.38
N VAL A 4 6.32 21.03 17.09
CA VAL A 4 6.59 22.06 16.09
C VAL A 4 5.47 22.01 15.05
N THR A 5 4.81 23.15 14.86
CA THR A 5 3.63 23.22 14.01
C THR A 5 3.95 24.01 12.74
N TRP A 6 3.64 23.40 11.59
CA TRP A 6 3.71 24.06 10.30
C TRP A 6 2.55 25.04 10.13
N THR A 7 2.84 26.28 9.82
CA THR A 7 1.81 27.28 9.50
C THR A 7 1.76 27.62 8.02
N GLY A 8 2.90 27.53 7.35
CA GLY A 8 3.05 27.99 5.97
C GLY A 8 2.71 29.46 5.79
N ALA A 9 2.85 30.28 6.82
CA ALA A 9 2.35 31.66 6.83
C ALA A 9 3.04 32.56 5.79
N THR A 10 4.30 32.29 5.49
CA THR A 10 5.08 33.11 4.56
C THR A 10 5.19 32.48 3.17
N SER A 11 5.38 31.17 3.10
CA SER A 11 5.65 30.43 1.84
C SER A 11 5.53 28.94 2.02
N GLY A 12 5.87 28.15 0.97
CA GLY A 12 6.00 26.69 1.05
C GLY A 12 7.40 26.18 1.44
N SER A 13 8.32 27.05 1.87
CA SER A 13 9.71 26.70 2.16
C SER A 13 9.89 26.19 3.59
N LEU A 14 10.46 25.00 3.73
CA LEU A 14 10.72 24.35 5.02
C LEU A 14 11.79 25.04 5.85
N THR A 15 12.73 25.72 5.23
CA THR A 15 13.84 26.42 5.92
C THR A 15 13.48 27.83 6.38
N THR A 16 12.31 28.32 6.05
CA THR A 16 11.85 29.66 6.46
C THR A 16 11.19 29.57 7.84
N THR A 17 11.83 30.16 8.85
CA THR A 17 11.35 30.14 10.24
C THR A 17 9.94 30.71 10.42
N GLY A 18 9.55 31.72 9.65
CA GLY A 18 8.21 32.31 9.65
C GLY A 18 7.09 31.36 9.16
N ASN A 19 7.42 30.19 8.63
CA ASN A 19 6.46 29.14 8.26
C ASN A 19 6.16 28.17 9.42
N TRP A 20 6.84 28.34 10.54
CA TRP A 20 6.65 27.52 11.71
C TRP A 20 6.07 28.36 12.86
N LEU A 21 5.17 27.76 13.62
CA LEU A 21 4.65 28.41 14.81
C LEU A 21 5.81 28.72 15.76
N ASP A 22 5.80 29.89 16.32
CA ASP A 22 6.87 30.43 17.20
C ASP A 22 8.24 30.63 16.52
N GLY A 23 8.31 30.54 15.19
CA GLY A 23 9.53 30.79 14.42
C GLY A 23 10.65 29.75 14.61
N ALA A 24 10.34 28.57 15.16
CA ALA A 24 11.33 27.54 15.44
C ALA A 24 11.27 26.43 14.37
N LEU A 25 12.42 26.13 13.76
CA LEU A 25 12.56 24.94 12.89
C LEU A 25 12.54 23.67 13.74
N PRO A 26 12.05 22.54 13.20
CA PRO A 26 12.14 21.26 13.88
C PRO A 26 13.57 20.87 14.24
N VAL A 27 13.72 20.21 15.36
CA VAL A 27 14.98 19.66 15.88
C VAL A 27 14.83 18.17 16.11
N ASN A 28 15.92 17.46 16.39
CA ASN A 28 15.86 16.03 16.72
C ASN A 28 14.84 15.77 17.85
N ASN A 29 14.11 14.66 17.70
CA ASN A 29 13.04 14.24 18.59
C ASN A 29 11.83 15.19 18.66
N ALA A 30 11.67 16.09 17.69
CA ALA A 30 10.46 16.88 17.57
C ALA A 30 9.28 16.08 17.02
N HIS A 31 8.07 16.50 17.41
CA HIS A 31 6.82 16.10 16.80
C HIS A 31 6.37 17.18 15.83
N VAL A 32 6.29 16.88 14.56
CA VAL A 32 5.83 17.82 13.54
C VAL A 32 4.34 17.63 13.29
N ILE A 33 3.60 18.72 13.37
CA ILE A 33 2.16 18.79 13.06
C ILE A 33 1.95 19.72 11.89
N VAL A 34 1.23 19.21 10.86
CA VAL A 34 0.74 20.00 9.72
C VAL A 34 -0.78 20.14 9.87
N PRO A 35 -1.26 21.27 10.41
CA PRO A 35 -2.68 21.44 10.75
C PRO A 35 -3.52 21.82 9.51
N SER A 36 -4.82 21.62 9.62
CA SER A 36 -5.79 21.95 8.57
C SER A 36 -5.79 23.44 8.17
N TRP A 37 -5.48 24.31 9.10
CA TRP A 37 -5.48 25.77 8.90
C TRP A 37 -4.17 26.32 8.31
N ALA A 38 -3.15 25.51 8.07
CA ALA A 38 -1.92 25.95 7.42
C ALA A 38 -2.20 26.59 6.05
N THR A 39 -1.62 27.75 5.79
CA THR A 39 -1.96 28.58 4.62
C THR A 39 -1.28 28.12 3.34
N ASN A 40 -0.04 27.61 3.45
CA ASN A 40 0.69 27.05 2.31
C ASN A 40 1.09 25.59 2.56
N GLY A 41 1.27 24.85 1.45
CA GLY A 41 1.83 23.51 1.48
C GLY A 41 3.34 23.51 1.72
N MET A 42 3.93 22.34 1.87
CA MET A 42 5.36 22.12 1.97
C MET A 42 5.91 21.81 0.57
N THR A 43 6.38 22.84 -0.15
CA THR A 43 6.63 22.71 -1.61
C THR A 43 8.01 23.17 -2.06
N SER A 44 8.86 23.65 -1.15
CA SER A 44 10.24 24.01 -1.50
C SER A 44 11.22 23.76 -0.36
N ASN A 45 12.49 23.60 -0.71
CA ASN A 45 13.54 23.12 0.21
C ASN A 45 13.15 21.79 0.86
N LEU A 46 12.70 20.85 0.00
CA LEU A 46 12.12 19.58 0.40
C LEU A 46 13.13 18.60 1.01
N ASN A 47 14.44 18.82 0.75
CA ASN A 47 15.51 18.16 1.46
C ASN A 47 15.51 18.72 2.87
N TRP A 48 14.75 18.09 3.73
CA TRP A 48 14.73 18.45 5.14
C TRP A 48 16.14 18.24 5.71
N PRO A 49 16.69 19.21 6.47
CA PRO A 49 17.93 18.95 7.17
C PRO A 49 17.80 17.66 7.97
N GLU A 50 18.89 16.91 8.12
CA GLU A 50 18.94 15.59 8.78
C GLU A 50 18.47 15.65 10.23
N VAL A 51 17.17 15.83 10.41
CA VAL A 51 16.51 15.91 11.71
C VAL A 51 15.74 14.61 11.93
N ALA A 52 16.15 13.84 12.92
CA ALA A 52 15.46 12.62 13.31
C ALA A 52 14.19 12.98 14.12
N LEU A 53 13.04 13.04 13.46
CA LEU A 53 11.77 13.35 14.08
C LEU A 53 11.25 12.18 14.92
N SER A 54 10.51 12.48 15.98
CA SER A 54 9.71 11.49 16.71
C SER A 54 8.40 11.19 15.99
N SER A 55 7.79 12.16 15.32
CA SER A 55 6.60 11.93 14.51
C SER A 55 6.37 13.04 13.47
N PHE A 56 5.59 12.67 12.43
CA PHE A 56 5.10 13.60 11.40
C PHE A 56 3.61 13.34 11.17
N HIS A 57 2.78 14.33 11.51
CA HIS A 57 1.32 14.20 11.44
C HIS A 57 0.72 15.29 10.55
N VAL A 58 0.04 14.87 9.48
CA VAL A 58 -0.79 15.75 8.64
C VAL A 58 -2.23 15.59 9.08
N GLN A 59 -2.81 16.65 9.63
CA GLN A 59 -4.15 16.61 10.20
C GLN A 59 -5.27 16.61 9.16
N ALA A 60 -6.41 16.07 9.55
CA ALA A 60 -7.63 16.09 8.77
C ALA A 60 -8.01 17.51 8.35
N GLY A 61 -8.39 17.69 7.08
CA GLY A 61 -8.74 18.99 6.52
C GLY A 61 -7.56 19.81 5.99
N PHE A 62 -6.32 19.32 6.07
CA PHE A 62 -5.21 19.92 5.33
C PHE A 62 -5.38 19.67 3.84
N THR A 63 -5.51 20.71 3.03
CA THR A 63 -5.83 20.64 1.60
C THR A 63 -4.71 21.09 0.66
N LYS A 64 -3.54 21.43 1.20
CA LYS A 64 -2.42 21.92 0.40
C LYS A 64 -1.50 20.76 0.00
N ASN A 65 -0.66 21.00 -0.99
CA ASN A 65 0.30 20.01 -1.46
C ASN A 65 1.49 19.83 -0.50
N ILE A 66 2.01 18.63 -0.44
CA ILE A 66 3.31 18.29 0.14
C ILE A 66 4.17 17.72 -0.99
N GLY A 67 5.38 18.24 -1.14
CA GLY A 67 6.18 17.97 -2.34
C GLY A 67 5.69 18.75 -3.55
N VAL A 68 6.27 18.47 -4.70
CA VAL A 68 5.94 19.12 -5.97
C VAL A 68 5.73 18.09 -7.08
N SER A 69 5.04 18.46 -8.14
CA SER A 69 4.94 17.61 -9.33
C SER A 69 6.32 17.44 -9.95
N ALA A 70 6.70 16.20 -10.27
CA ALA A 70 7.91 15.94 -11.00
C ALA A 70 7.81 16.52 -12.42
N SER A 71 8.87 17.19 -12.85
CA SER A 71 9.03 17.61 -14.25
C SER A 71 10.37 17.06 -14.76
N GLY A 72 10.32 16.18 -15.76
CA GLY A 72 11.53 15.58 -16.34
C GLY A 72 12.27 14.65 -15.39
N SER A 73 13.60 14.76 -15.33
CA SER A 73 14.49 13.88 -14.53
C SER A 73 14.50 14.16 -13.02
N SER A 74 13.58 14.97 -12.51
CA SER A 74 13.58 15.44 -11.12
C SER A 74 12.61 14.67 -10.21
N PHE A 75 12.25 13.44 -10.53
CA PHE A 75 11.28 12.67 -9.76
C PHE A 75 11.65 12.60 -8.27
N ALA A 76 12.86 12.14 -7.94
CA ALA A 76 13.32 12.01 -6.55
C ALA A 76 13.31 13.36 -5.79
N ASN A 77 13.68 14.46 -6.43
CA ASN A 77 13.72 15.78 -5.81
C ASN A 77 12.32 16.41 -5.59
N SER A 78 11.28 15.73 -6.01
CA SER A 78 9.90 16.21 -5.86
C SER A 78 9.25 15.78 -4.54
N PHE A 79 9.91 14.94 -3.76
CA PHE A 79 9.42 14.40 -2.49
C PHE A 79 9.92 15.23 -1.30
N LEU A 80 9.06 15.39 -0.30
CA LEU A 80 9.48 15.84 1.02
C LEU A 80 10.26 14.73 1.71
N GLU A 81 11.51 14.96 2.02
CA GLU A 81 12.33 14.02 2.80
C GLU A 81 12.00 14.10 4.28
N VAL A 82 11.74 12.97 4.93
CA VAL A 82 11.41 12.86 6.34
C VAL A 82 12.19 11.72 6.98
N SER A 83 12.86 11.99 8.10
CA SER A 83 13.46 10.94 8.94
C SER A 83 12.62 10.76 10.20
N LEU A 84 12.18 9.53 10.47
CA LEU A 84 11.37 9.14 11.63
C LEU A 84 12.18 8.26 12.60
N ALA A 85 13.46 8.55 12.75
CA ALA A 85 14.41 7.83 13.59
C ALA A 85 14.60 8.44 15.00
N GLY A 86 13.72 9.31 15.43
CA GLY A 86 13.77 9.92 16.77
C GLY A 86 13.56 8.90 17.90
N THR A 87 14.23 9.10 19.02
CA THR A 87 14.29 8.14 20.13
C THR A 87 13.09 8.14 21.07
N ASN A 88 12.11 9.02 20.86
CA ASN A 88 10.94 9.09 21.74
C ASN A 88 9.92 8.01 21.36
N ALA A 89 9.92 6.92 22.12
CA ALA A 89 9.12 5.71 21.86
C ALA A 89 7.66 5.81 22.36
N ASP A 90 7.25 6.94 22.97
CA ASP A 90 5.95 7.03 23.64
C ASP A 90 4.74 7.13 22.70
N LEU A 91 4.97 7.27 21.39
CA LEU A 91 3.90 7.31 20.39
C LEU A 91 3.96 6.06 19.53
N PRO A 92 2.92 5.21 19.56
CA PRO A 92 2.87 4.00 18.75
C PRO A 92 2.76 4.29 17.24
N GLN A 93 2.39 5.53 16.88
CA GLN A 93 2.23 5.98 15.50
C GLN A 93 3.16 7.16 15.27
N ARG A 94 4.18 6.95 14.45
CA ARG A 94 5.14 7.99 14.12
C ARG A 94 4.76 8.79 12.88
N PHE A 95 3.94 8.19 12.03
CA PHE A 95 3.41 8.83 10.84
C PHE A 95 1.89 8.73 10.81
N ALA A 96 1.20 9.85 10.63
CA ALA A 96 -0.23 9.89 10.40
C ALA A 96 -0.57 10.89 9.29
N TYR A 97 -1.32 10.45 8.29
CA TYR A 97 -1.74 11.28 7.18
C TYR A 97 -3.26 11.28 7.03
N GLU A 98 -3.86 12.46 7.13
CA GLU A 98 -5.29 12.70 6.94
C GLU A 98 -5.54 13.88 5.98
N GLY A 99 -4.51 14.32 5.26
CA GLY A 99 -4.62 15.43 4.32
C GLY A 99 -5.40 15.06 3.06
N THR A 100 -6.19 15.99 2.57
CA THR A 100 -6.99 15.83 1.33
C THR A 100 -6.49 16.70 0.18
N GLY A 101 -5.24 17.14 0.23
CA GLY A 101 -4.56 17.81 -0.88
C GLY A 101 -4.46 16.91 -2.13
N ASN A 102 -4.31 17.54 -3.27
CA ASN A 102 -4.24 16.82 -4.54
C ASN A 102 -2.92 16.08 -4.76
N LEU A 103 -1.89 16.42 -4.01
CA LEU A 103 -0.56 15.82 -4.13
C LEU A 103 0.13 15.83 -2.77
N ALA A 104 0.54 14.65 -2.31
CA ALA A 104 1.50 14.50 -1.24
C ALA A 104 2.56 13.49 -1.67
N ARG A 105 3.80 13.90 -1.68
CA ARG A 105 4.97 13.08 -2.01
C ARG A 105 5.91 13.10 -0.85
N ILE A 106 6.11 11.95 -0.22
CA ILE A 106 6.90 11.82 1.01
C ILE A 106 7.92 10.70 0.83
N HIS A 107 9.17 11.02 1.11
CA HIS A 107 10.30 10.12 1.06
C HIS A 107 10.80 9.90 2.50
N ILE A 108 10.67 8.70 2.99
CA ILE A 108 11.16 8.30 4.31
C ILE A 108 12.64 7.97 4.18
N LYS A 109 13.50 8.85 4.69
CA LYS A 109 14.96 8.73 4.62
C LYS A 109 15.53 7.76 5.66
N ALA A 110 14.91 7.72 6.83
CA ALA A 110 15.25 6.81 7.90
C ALA A 110 14.06 6.59 8.80
N SER A 111 13.95 5.40 9.36
CA SER A 111 12.92 5.03 10.33
C SER A 111 13.53 4.08 11.36
N THR A 112 12.88 3.93 12.50
CA THR A 112 13.21 2.87 13.46
C THR A 112 12.36 1.65 13.20
N ALA A 113 12.90 0.47 13.40
CA ALA A 113 12.15 -0.78 13.35
C ALA A 113 10.83 -0.69 14.16
N ASN A 114 9.79 -1.32 13.67
CA ASN A 114 8.44 -1.33 14.27
C ASN A 114 7.74 0.05 14.32
N THR A 115 8.14 0.99 13.48
CA THR A 115 7.41 2.25 13.31
C THR A 115 6.11 2.00 12.57
N SER A 116 4.98 2.40 13.17
CA SER A 116 3.67 2.29 12.53
C SER A 116 3.34 3.53 11.71
N TYR A 117 2.85 3.31 10.50
CA TYR A 117 2.42 4.34 9.55
C TYR A 117 0.92 4.24 9.35
N GLN A 118 0.22 5.38 9.41
CA GLN A 118 -1.22 5.42 9.23
C GLN A 118 -1.62 6.43 8.16
N VAL A 119 -2.37 5.95 7.17
CA VAL A 119 -3.06 6.77 6.18
C VAL A 119 -4.56 6.63 6.45
N LEU A 120 -5.09 7.51 7.28
CA LEU A 120 -6.48 7.43 7.73
C LEU A 120 -7.45 8.00 6.70
N ASN A 121 -7.01 9.00 5.93
CA ASN A 121 -7.75 9.55 4.82
C ASN A 121 -6.80 10.28 3.88
N THR A 122 -7.07 10.24 2.58
CA THR A 122 -6.41 11.09 1.59
C THR A 122 -7.38 11.44 0.48
N GLY A 123 -7.01 12.41 -0.37
CA GLY A 123 -7.80 12.78 -1.54
C GLY A 123 -7.74 11.74 -2.67
N SER A 124 -8.31 12.09 -3.81
CA SER A 124 -8.33 11.27 -5.03
C SER A 124 -7.19 11.59 -5.99
N GLY A 125 -6.24 12.43 -5.57
CA GLY A 125 -5.14 12.83 -6.44
C GLY A 125 -5.53 13.77 -7.58
N ALA A 126 -4.54 14.12 -8.40
CA ALA A 126 -4.74 14.95 -9.58
C ALA A 126 -3.74 14.60 -10.69
N ASN A 127 -4.08 14.94 -11.93
CA ASN A 127 -3.20 14.75 -13.10
C ASN A 127 -2.73 13.30 -13.32
N GLY A 128 -3.58 12.32 -12.96
CA GLY A 128 -3.26 10.90 -13.12
C GLY A 128 -2.35 10.32 -12.03
N HIS A 129 -2.04 11.09 -10.99
CA HIS A 129 -1.26 10.62 -9.84
C HIS A 129 -2.15 10.41 -8.62
N PRO A 130 -1.86 9.38 -7.79
CA PRO A 130 -2.48 9.22 -6.49
C PRO A 130 -2.25 10.43 -5.58
N ALA A 131 -3.17 10.67 -4.65
CA ALA A 131 -3.06 11.80 -3.74
C ALA A 131 -1.85 11.70 -2.80
N LEU A 132 -1.51 10.50 -2.34
CA LEU A 132 -0.33 10.23 -1.52
C LEU A 132 0.60 9.25 -2.23
N GLN A 133 1.87 9.61 -2.31
CA GLN A 133 2.96 8.77 -2.81
C GLN A 133 4.02 8.63 -1.73
N LEU A 134 4.34 7.40 -1.34
CA LEU A 134 5.37 7.08 -0.34
C LEU A 134 6.50 6.29 -0.98
N MET A 135 7.73 6.64 -0.65
CA MET A 135 8.94 5.89 -0.93
C MET A 135 9.88 5.93 0.27
N SER A 136 10.85 5.04 0.33
CA SER A 136 11.85 5.00 1.40
C SER A 136 13.26 4.77 0.86
N ASP A 137 14.27 4.93 1.73
CA ASP A 137 15.62 4.43 1.52
C ASP A 137 15.80 3.06 2.19
N ASP A 138 16.79 2.27 1.80
CA ASP A 138 17.13 0.94 2.37
C ASP A 138 17.33 0.92 3.90
N LEU A 139 17.59 2.08 4.50
CA LEU A 139 17.78 2.21 5.95
C LEU A 139 16.50 2.60 6.70
N ALA A 140 15.39 2.74 6.00
CA ALA A 140 14.11 3.12 6.58
C ALA A 140 13.29 1.88 6.90
N ALA A 141 13.69 1.12 7.91
CA ALA A 141 12.94 -0.02 8.41
C ALA A 141 11.54 0.43 8.86
N MET A 142 10.59 0.40 7.95
CA MET A 142 9.19 0.69 8.23
C MET A 142 8.52 -0.60 8.71
N GLY A 143 7.78 -0.53 9.80
CA GLY A 143 6.96 -1.66 10.25
C GLY A 143 5.67 -1.77 9.44
N ASP A 144 4.51 -1.55 10.08
CA ASP A 144 3.22 -1.69 9.46
C ASP A 144 2.74 -0.38 8.80
N ILE A 145 2.14 -0.47 7.62
CA ILE A 145 1.36 0.62 7.01
C ILE A 145 -0.13 0.26 7.04
N LEU A 146 -0.92 1.09 7.71
CA LEU A 146 -2.38 1.01 7.70
C LEU A 146 -2.96 2.07 6.76
N ILE A 147 -3.74 1.66 5.75
CA ILE A 147 -4.40 2.55 4.80
C ILE A 147 -5.92 2.35 4.89
N LEU A 148 -6.64 3.34 5.38
CA LEU A 148 -8.10 3.24 5.54
C LEU A 148 -8.86 3.81 4.35
N ARG A 149 -8.45 4.96 3.80
CA ARG A 149 -9.19 5.65 2.73
C ARG A 149 -8.27 6.43 1.81
N GLY A 150 -8.75 6.63 0.57
CA GLY A 150 -8.16 7.50 -0.43
C GLY A 150 -7.23 6.78 -1.39
N GLU A 151 -6.53 7.54 -2.21
CA GLU A 151 -5.63 7.03 -3.24
C GLU A 151 -4.18 7.13 -2.81
N VAL A 152 -3.51 5.98 -2.71
CA VAL A 152 -2.13 5.85 -2.20
C VAL A 152 -1.29 5.02 -3.17
N SER A 153 -0.10 5.50 -3.49
CA SER A 153 0.93 4.74 -4.18
C SER A 153 2.13 4.49 -3.27
N LEU A 154 2.49 3.24 -3.13
CA LEU A 154 3.63 2.76 -2.36
C LEU A 154 4.72 2.32 -3.34
N GLY A 155 5.94 2.82 -3.19
CA GLY A 155 7.03 2.57 -4.12
C GLY A 155 6.70 3.06 -5.56
N PRO A 156 6.30 4.33 -5.78
CA PRO A 156 5.90 4.82 -7.09
C PRO A 156 7.05 4.76 -8.10
N GLU A 157 6.73 4.43 -9.35
CA GLU A 157 7.69 4.30 -10.46
C GLU A 157 8.84 3.30 -10.18
N GLY A 158 8.59 2.27 -9.36
CA GLY A 158 9.59 1.27 -8.98
C GLY A 158 10.62 1.76 -7.97
N SER A 159 10.34 2.88 -7.31
CA SER A 159 11.16 3.34 -6.18
C SER A 159 11.02 2.38 -4.99
N LEU A 160 12.07 2.33 -4.17
CA LEU A 160 12.10 1.48 -2.99
C LEU A 160 11.05 1.92 -1.95
N LEU A 161 10.48 0.96 -1.27
CA LEU A 161 9.74 1.14 -0.02
C LEU A 161 9.89 -0.12 0.84
N ASP A 162 10.72 -0.04 1.88
CA ASP A 162 10.93 -1.13 2.83
C ASP A 162 9.84 -1.13 3.89
N VAL A 163 8.93 -2.08 3.79
CA VAL A 163 7.78 -2.23 4.71
C VAL A 163 7.45 -3.69 4.92
N ASP A 164 7.24 -4.10 6.18
CA ASP A 164 6.94 -5.48 6.51
C ASP A 164 5.48 -5.84 6.16
N ASN A 165 4.53 -5.05 6.67
CA ASN A 165 3.11 -5.36 6.51
C ASN A 165 2.32 -4.18 5.95
N ILE A 166 1.44 -4.48 4.99
CA ILE A 166 0.48 -3.50 4.45
C ILE A 166 -0.94 -3.97 4.80
N ILE A 167 -1.70 -3.09 5.46
CA ILE A 167 -3.09 -3.34 5.86
C ILE A 167 -3.99 -2.33 5.16
N VAL A 168 -4.91 -2.81 4.32
CA VAL A 168 -5.83 -1.97 3.56
C VAL A 168 -7.27 -2.21 4.00
N GLY A 169 -7.92 -1.12 4.37
CA GLY A 169 -9.31 -1.12 4.83
C GLY A 169 -9.45 -1.45 6.31
N SER A 170 -10.68 -1.32 6.79
CA SER A 170 -11.04 -1.62 8.16
C SER A 170 -11.43 -3.09 8.30
N PRO A 171 -11.01 -3.78 9.37
CA PRO A 171 -11.50 -5.12 9.66
C PRO A 171 -13.04 -5.15 9.74
N PRO A 172 -13.69 -6.25 9.33
CA PRO A 172 -15.17 -6.33 9.27
C PRO A 172 -15.86 -6.24 10.63
N THR A 173 -15.11 -6.25 11.73
CA THR A 173 -15.64 -6.13 13.10
C THR A 173 -15.82 -4.70 13.60
N SER A 174 -15.35 -3.70 12.86
CA SER A 174 -15.55 -2.29 13.27
C SER A 174 -16.92 -1.81 12.82
N THR A 175 -17.87 -1.85 13.75
CA THR A 175 -19.20 -1.25 13.55
C THR A 175 -19.06 0.25 13.35
N GLY A 176 -19.36 0.74 12.14
CA GLY A 176 -19.48 2.17 11.84
C GLY A 176 -18.50 2.76 10.83
N LEU A 177 -17.48 2.06 10.40
CA LEU A 177 -16.70 2.45 9.24
C LEU A 177 -17.30 1.78 8.00
N SER A 178 -18.13 2.51 7.27
CA SER A 178 -18.61 2.10 5.94
C SER A 178 -17.40 1.74 5.06
N SER A 179 -17.59 0.78 4.16
CA SER A 179 -16.62 0.28 3.19
C SER A 179 -15.54 1.30 2.85
N SER A 180 -14.29 1.01 3.17
CA SER A 180 -13.21 1.93 2.84
C SER A 180 -13.14 2.09 1.33
N SER A 181 -13.06 3.31 0.87
CA SER A 181 -12.82 3.64 -0.53
C SER A 181 -11.30 3.71 -0.81
N ALA A 182 -10.49 2.92 -0.14
CA ALA A 182 -9.06 2.89 -0.38
C ALA A 182 -8.76 2.32 -1.77
N ARG A 183 -7.89 3.00 -2.49
CA ARG A 183 -7.31 2.54 -3.75
C ARG A 183 -5.80 2.64 -3.64
N VAL A 184 -5.15 1.49 -3.64
CA VAL A 184 -3.73 1.37 -3.34
C VAL A 184 -2.99 0.75 -4.52
N TRP A 185 -1.87 1.34 -4.89
CA TRP A 185 -0.92 0.78 -5.85
C TRP A 185 0.36 0.44 -5.09
N ILE A 186 0.76 -0.81 -5.15
CA ILE A 186 1.99 -1.34 -4.58
C ILE A 186 2.94 -1.59 -5.74
N GLY A 187 4.02 -0.83 -5.80
CA GLY A 187 4.99 -0.86 -6.90
C GLY A 187 5.99 -2.00 -6.79
N SER A 188 6.76 -2.21 -7.85
CA SER A 188 7.75 -3.30 -7.96
C SER A 188 8.97 -3.16 -7.03
N GLY A 189 9.16 -2.00 -6.42
CA GLY A 189 10.23 -1.76 -5.45
C GLY A 189 9.78 -1.86 -3.99
N VAL A 190 8.58 -2.39 -3.74
CA VAL A 190 8.09 -2.62 -2.36
C VAL A 190 8.53 -4.01 -1.90
N ASN A 191 9.25 -4.05 -0.79
CA ASN A 191 9.77 -5.26 -0.17
C ASN A 191 9.81 -5.08 1.36
N ALA A 192 10.00 -6.18 2.09
CA ALA A 192 10.28 -6.13 3.51
C ALA A 192 11.75 -5.76 3.79
N VAL A 193 12.00 -5.31 4.99
CA VAL A 193 13.36 -5.06 5.44
C VAL A 193 14.12 -6.39 5.48
N ASP A 194 15.28 -6.42 4.88
CA ASP A 194 16.14 -7.62 4.76
C ASP A 194 15.57 -8.76 3.88
N ASP A 195 14.46 -8.55 3.14
CA ASP A 195 13.89 -9.52 2.20
C ASP A 195 13.60 -8.86 0.82
N SER A 196 13.50 -9.68 -0.21
CA SER A 196 13.12 -9.26 -1.56
C SER A 196 11.62 -9.18 -1.77
N ASP A 197 10.82 -9.66 -0.82
CA ASP A 197 9.38 -9.84 -0.92
C ASP A 197 8.66 -9.08 0.20
N LEU A 198 7.48 -8.54 -0.09
CA LEU A 198 6.59 -7.99 0.94
C LEU A 198 6.09 -9.14 1.83
N GLU A 199 6.29 -9.07 3.16
CA GLU A 199 5.90 -10.16 4.05
C GLU A 199 4.38 -10.39 4.04
N THR A 200 3.58 -9.35 4.35
CA THR A 200 2.13 -9.55 4.44
C THR A 200 1.35 -8.38 3.85
N LEU A 201 0.41 -8.73 2.98
CA LEU A 201 -0.66 -7.84 2.53
C LEU A 201 -2.00 -8.32 3.08
N THR A 202 -2.64 -7.52 3.93
CA THR A 202 -3.99 -7.80 4.43
C THR A 202 -4.98 -6.80 3.86
N VAL A 203 -5.99 -7.29 3.14
CA VAL A 203 -7.03 -6.45 2.54
C VAL A 203 -8.39 -6.83 3.11
N SER A 204 -9.03 -5.88 3.78
CA SER A 204 -10.38 -6.02 4.33
C SER A 204 -11.43 -5.31 3.49
N SER A 205 -11.04 -4.32 2.71
CA SER A 205 -11.92 -3.60 1.77
C SER A 205 -11.09 -2.71 0.84
N GLY A 206 -11.69 -2.18 -0.23
CA GLY A 206 -11.03 -1.32 -1.21
C GLY A 206 -10.48 -2.09 -2.41
N THR A 207 -9.59 -1.44 -3.16
CA THR A 207 -8.93 -2.02 -4.34
C THR A 207 -7.43 -1.84 -4.23
N VAL A 208 -6.69 -2.92 -4.41
CA VAL A 208 -5.23 -2.94 -4.35
C VAL A 208 -4.67 -3.50 -5.65
N SER A 209 -3.81 -2.74 -6.31
CA SER A 209 -3.00 -3.24 -7.44
C SER A 209 -1.61 -3.59 -6.93
N VAL A 210 -1.11 -4.79 -7.23
CA VAL A 210 0.15 -5.32 -6.70
C VAL A 210 1.12 -5.61 -7.86
N ASP A 211 2.32 -5.07 -7.76
CA ASP A 211 3.40 -5.23 -8.74
C ASP A 211 4.71 -5.74 -8.10
N CYS A 212 4.67 -6.32 -6.91
CA CYS A 212 5.80 -6.95 -6.24
C CYS A 212 5.50 -8.40 -5.89
N ASN A 213 6.51 -9.13 -5.45
CA ASN A 213 6.32 -10.41 -4.79
C ASN A 213 5.71 -10.18 -3.40
N VAL A 214 4.94 -11.16 -2.93
CA VAL A 214 4.31 -11.10 -1.60
C VAL A 214 4.33 -12.49 -0.98
N ASP A 215 4.83 -12.59 0.24
CA ASP A 215 4.82 -13.86 0.95
C ASP A 215 3.41 -14.28 1.32
N THR A 216 2.65 -13.41 1.95
CA THR A 216 1.29 -13.75 2.36
C THR A 216 0.28 -12.66 1.99
N ILE A 217 -0.75 -13.04 1.25
CA ILE A 217 -1.93 -12.20 1.04
C ILE A 217 -3.10 -12.76 1.84
N ASN A 218 -3.65 -11.96 2.76
CA ASN A 218 -4.89 -12.24 3.48
C ASN A 218 -6.00 -11.35 2.92
N LEU A 219 -6.87 -11.91 2.08
CA LEU A 219 -7.92 -11.15 1.41
C LEU A 219 -9.29 -11.48 2.04
N HIS A 220 -9.69 -10.66 3.01
CA HIS A 220 -10.97 -10.78 3.73
C HIS A 220 -12.13 -10.08 3.02
N GLY A 221 -11.83 -9.12 2.14
CA GLY A 221 -12.81 -8.37 1.36
C GLY A 221 -12.14 -7.41 0.39
N GLY A 222 -12.91 -6.80 -0.53
CA GLY A 222 -12.37 -5.93 -1.57
C GLY A 222 -11.70 -6.69 -2.71
N ASN A 223 -10.91 -5.98 -3.50
CA ASN A 223 -10.28 -6.54 -4.70
C ASN A 223 -8.77 -6.39 -4.65
N VAL A 224 -8.05 -7.46 -4.94
CA VAL A 224 -6.62 -7.45 -5.23
C VAL A 224 -6.40 -7.78 -6.70
N LEU A 225 -5.66 -6.92 -7.39
CA LEU A 225 -5.32 -7.04 -8.79
C LEU A 225 -3.80 -7.27 -8.91
N GLN A 226 -3.39 -8.46 -9.30
CA GLN A 226 -1.99 -8.74 -9.60
C GLN A 226 -1.65 -8.23 -11.00
N THR A 227 -0.78 -7.22 -11.08
CA THR A 227 -0.47 -6.52 -12.34
C THR A 227 0.79 -7.01 -13.04
N SER A 228 1.58 -7.88 -12.41
CA SER A 228 2.84 -8.38 -12.93
C SER A 228 2.97 -9.91 -12.81
N GLY A 229 4.07 -10.45 -13.33
CA GLY A 229 4.42 -11.87 -13.26
C GLY A 229 5.05 -12.33 -11.94
N ASN A 230 4.80 -11.62 -10.86
CA ASN A 230 5.39 -11.88 -9.56
C ASN A 230 4.80 -13.11 -8.85
N VAL A 231 5.44 -13.55 -7.78
CA VAL A 231 5.05 -14.71 -6.98
C VAL A 231 4.28 -14.25 -5.75
N VAL A 232 3.21 -14.98 -5.42
CA VAL A 232 2.55 -14.93 -4.12
C VAL A 232 2.76 -16.29 -3.45
N THR A 233 3.48 -16.32 -2.34
CA THR A 233 3.83 -17.57 -1.65
C THR A 233 2.60 -18.19 -1.00
N ALA A 234 1.76 -17.40 -0.32
CA ALA A 234 0.50 -17.87 0.25
C ALA A 234 -0.64 -16.87 -0.03
N LEU A 235 -1.70 -17.32 -0.68
CA LEU A 235 -2.94 -16.58 -0.87
C LEU A 235 -4.07 -17.18 -0.02
N ASN A 236 -4.51 -16.45 1.00
CA ASN A 236 -5.65 -16.79 1.84
C ASN A 236 -6.86 -15.96 1.38
N LEU A 237 -7.80 -16.60 0.71
CA LEU A 237 -8.95 -15.94 0.10
C LEU A 237 -10.24 -16.27 0.87
N TYR A 238 -10.79 -15.27 1.53
CA TYR A 238 -11.99 -15.37 2.36
C TYR A 238 -13.23 -14.80 1.65
N THR A 239 -14.40 -15.07 2.21
CA THR A 239 -15.68 -14.60 1.69
C THR A 239 -15.71 -13.07 1.55
N GLY A 240 -16.04 -12.59 0.35
CA GLY A 240 -16.08 -11.16 0.02
C GLY A 240 -14.81 -10.62 -0.64
N GLY A 241 -13.72 -11.38 -0.63
CA GLY A 241 -12.50 -11.05 -1.36
C GLY A 241 -12.56 -11.49 -2.82
N VAL A 242 -12.00 -10.67 -3.71
CA VAL A 242 -11.80 -11.01 -5.13
C VAL A 242 -10.31 -10.85 -5.44
N TYR A 243 -9.68 -11.94 -5.86
CA TYR A 243 -8.30 -11.91 -6.34
C TYR A 243 -8.26 -12.09 -7.85
N GLU A 244 -7.78 -11.07 -8.54
CA GLU A 244 -7.71 -11.04 -10.00
C GLU A 244 -6.27 -11.23 -10.48
N MET A 245 -6.02 -12.32 -11.21
CA MET A 245 -4.72 -12.63 -11.79
C MET A 245 -4.58 -11.93 -13.16
N ALA A 246 -4.56 -10.61 -13.16
CA ALA A 246 -4.67 -9.81 -14.37
C ALA A 246 -3.33 -9.39 -14.98
N ASN A 247 -2.30 -10.17 -14.92
CA ASN A 247 -1.01 -9.80 -15.53
C ASN A 247 -1.17 -9.36 -17.01
N PRO A 248 -1.25 -8.04 -17.34
CA PRO A 248 -1.55 -7.60 -18.70
C PRO A 248 -0.33 -7.52 -19.63
N GLN A 249 0.89 -7.58 -19.14
CA GLN A 249 1.98 -6.94 -19.89
C GLN A 249 3.26 -7.76 -20.07
N THR A 250 3.50 -8.85 -19.38
CA THR A 250 4.83 -9.42 -19.45
C THR A 250 4.92 -10.61 -20.38
N THR A 251 5.52 -10.37 -21.51
CA THR A 251 6.17 -11.42 -22.30
C THR A 251 7.31 -12.01 -21.45
N GLY A 252 7.06 -13.10 -20.75
CA GLY A 252 8.11 -13.89 -20.11
C GLY A 252 7.88 -14.34 -18.67
N SER A 253 7.19 -13.58 -17.82
CA SER A 253 6.94 -13.98 -16.44
C SER A 253 5.51 -14.47 -16.25
N VAL A 254 5.35 -15.68 -15.74
CA VAL A 254 4.04 -16.26 -15.40
C VAL A 254 3.75 -15.94 -13.94
N HIS A 255 2.66 -15.23 -13.67
CA HIS A 255 2.23 -15.03 -12.29
C HIS A 255 1.96 -16.38 -11.62
N THR A 256 2.51 -16.56 -10.43
CA THR A 256 2.42 -17.81 -9.67
C THR A 256 1.86 -17.54 -8.27
N VAL A 257 0.88 -18.37 -7.89
CA VAL A 257 0.45 -18.55 -6.50
C VAL A 257 0.98 -19.89 -6.03
N ALA A 258 1.97 -19.88 -5.13
CA ALA A 258 2.58 -21.12 -4.68
C ALA A 258 1.62 -21.95 -3.80
N LYS A 259 0.86 -21.29 -2.92
CA LYS A 259 -0.20 -21.93 -2.12
C LYS A 259 -1.46 -21.08 -2.11
N LEU A 260 -2.57 -21.64 -2.61
CA LEU A 260 -3.91 -21.06 -2.50
C LEU A 260 -4.68 -21.75 -1.37
N ASN A 261 -5.23 -20.98 -0.43
CA ASN A 261 -6.20 -21.42 0.55
C ASN A 261 -7.53 -20.68 0.27
N LEU A 262 -8.47 -21.37 -0.37
CA LEU A 262 -9.76 -20.81 -0.76
C LEU A 262 -10.82 -21.16 0.31
N TYR A 263 -11.04 -20.25 1.24
CA TYR A 263 -12.05 -20.36 2.31
C TYR A 263 -13.42 -19.76 1.91
N GLY A 264 -13.47 -19.04 0.78
CA GLY A 264 -14.61 -18.33 0.23
C GLY A 264 -14.10 -17.31 -0.81
N GLY A 265 -14.94 -16.39 -1.28
CA GLY A 265 -14.50 -15.38 -2.23
C GLY A 265 -14.29 -15.88 -3.65
N THR A 266 -13.61 -15.10 -4.46
CA THR A 266 -13.45 -15.37 -5.91
C THR A 266 -12.01 -15.22 -6.35
N LEU A 267 -11.46 -16.26 -6.94
CA LEU A 267 -10.24 -16.21 -7.75
C LEU A 267 -10.64 -16.06 -9.22
N THR A 268 -10.10 -15.09 -9.94
CA THR A 268 -10.46 -14.88 -11.35
C THR A 268 -9.25 -14.65 -12.25
N ASN A 269 -9.31 -15.22 -13.46
CA ASN A 269 -8.36 -15.06 -14.56
C ASN A 269 -9.08 -14.58 -15.83
N GLU A 270 -10.16 -13.79 -15.67
CA GLU A 270 -11.00 -13.35 -16.78
C GLU A 270 -10.45 -12.15 -17.54
N ARG A 271 -9.95 -11.14 -16.84
CA ARG A 271 -9.54 -9.86 -17.46
C ARG A 271 -8.38 -10.01 -18.43
N ASN A 272 -7.42 -10.88 -18.11
CA ASN A 272 -6.32 -11.21 -18.99
C ASN A 272 -6.04 -12.71 -18.93
N PRO A 273 -6.72 -13.52 -19.76
CA PRO A 273 -6.69 -14.96 -19.69
C PRO A 273 -5.38 -15.52 -20.29
N THR A 274 -4.25 -15.15 -19.73
CA THR A 274 -2.93 -15.72 -20.02
C THR A 274 -2.62 -16.89 -19.09
N ALA A 275 -1.60 -17.68 -19.42
CA ALA A 275 -1.14 -18.78 -18.57
C ALA A 275 -0.68 -18.25 -17.21
N LYS A 276 -1.16 -18.90 -16.14
CA LYS A 276 -0.78 -18.62 -14.75
C LYS A 276 -0.73 -19.93 -13.99
N THR A 277 0.00 -19.97 -12.87
CA THR A 277 0.25 -21.19 -12.13
C THR A 277 -0.26 -21.08 -10.69
N ILE A 278 -0.95 -22.13 -10.24
CA ILE A 278 -1.25 -22.39 -8.84
C ILE A 278 -0.56 -23.71 -8.49
N THR A 279 0.52 -23.63 -7.69
CA THR A 279 1.36 -24.81 -7.42
C THR A 279 0.70 -25.78 -6.47
N ALA A 280 0.01 -25.28 -5.44
CA ALA A 280 -0.76 -26.10 -4.49
C ALA A 280 -2.01 -25.35 -4.07
N ALA A 281 -3.09 -26.07 -3.79
CA ALA A 281 -4.32 -25.47 -3.31
C ALA A 281 -5.05 -26.32 -2.28
N ASP A 282 -5.61 -25.64 -1.26
CA ASP A 282 -6.60 -26.18 -0.34
C ASP A 282 -7.93 -25.48 -0.61
N LEU A 283 -8.89 -26.20 -1.16
CA LEU A 283 -10.17 -25.66 -1.59
C LEU A 283 -11.27 -26.06 -0.60
N TYR A 284 -11.81 -25.10 0.13
CA TYR A 284 -12.89 -25.28 1.11
C TYR A 284 -14.23 -24.81 0.57
N SER A 285 -14.30 -23.58 0.07
CA SER A 285 -15.48 -22.98 -0.56
C SER A 285 -15.07 -21.80 -1.43
N GLY A 286 -15.94 -21.28 -2.29
CA GLY A 286 -15.71 -20.08 -3.09
C GLY A 286 -15.88 -20.32 -4.59
N THR A 287 -15.35 -19.39 -5.38
CA THR A 287 -15.50 -19.40 -6.84
C THR A 287 -14.15 -19.26 -7.52
N ILE A 288 -13.95 -20.03 -8.58
CA ILE A 288 -12.79 -19.96 -9.47
C ILE A 288 -13.30 -19.70 -10.88
N LEU A 289 -12.92 -18.55 -11.45
CA LEU A 289 -13.33 -18.13 -12.79
C LEU A 289 -12.10 -18.14 -13.73
N ASP A 290 -12.05 -19.14 -14.60
CA ASP A 290 -11.01 -19.27 -15.64
C ASP A 290 -11.63 -19.70 -16.97
N PRO A 291 -12.50 -18.87 -17.59
CA PRO A 291 -13.28 -19.27 -18.77
C PRO A 291 -12.40 -19.63 -19.98
N ALA A 292 -11.18 -19.14 -20.04
CA ALA A 292 -10.20 -19.49 -21.07
C ALA A 292 -9.37 -20.75 -20.71
N ALA A 293 -9.52 -21.27 -19.48
CA ALA A 293 -8.80 -22.42 -18.94
C ALA A 293 -7.27 -22.30 -19.10
N LYS A 294 -6.74 -21.19 -18.61
CA LYS A 294 -5.32 -20.84 -18.65
C LYS A 294 -4.60 -21.08 -17.33
N LEU A 295 -5.33 -21.40 -16.26
CA LEU A 295 -4.71 -21.77 -14.99
C LEU A 295 -4.10 -23.16 -15.08
N THR A 296 -2.84 -23.27 -14.68
CA THR A 296 -2.14 -24.55 -14.49
C THR A 296 -2.17 -24.88 -13.00
N TRP A 297 -2.62 -26.06 -12.67
CA TRP A 297 -2.74 -26.56 -11.30
C TRP A 297 -1.66 -27.61 -11.04
N GLY A 298 -0.97 -27.46 -9.92
CA GLY A 298 -0.02 -28.46 -9.47
C GLY A 298 -0.70 -29.68 -8.82
N ASP A 299 0.08 -30.73 -8.67
CA ASP A 299 -0.42 -32.06 -8.18
C ASP A 299 -0.86 -32.04 -6.70
N SER A 300 -0.52 -31.00 -5.95
CA SER A 300 -0.87 -30.84 -4.53
C SER A 300 -2.16 -30.04 -4.31
N THR A 301 -3.10 -30.09 -5.24
CA THR A 301 -4.43 -29.50 -5.08
C THR A 301 -5.34 -30.43 -4.33
N VAL A 302 -5.82 -30.01 -3.15
CA VAL A 302 -6.67 -30.82 -2.27
C VAL A 302 -8.02 -30.15 -2.07
N TYR A 303 -9.06 -30.92 -2.33
CA TYR A 303 -10.43 -30.53 -2.05
C TYR A 303 -10.80 -30.86 -0.60
N LYS A 304 -11.08 -29.86 0.23
CA LYS A 304 -11.36 -30.03 1.67
C LYS A 304 -12.80 -29.68 2.08
N GLY A 305 -13.57 -29.08 1.17
CA GLY A 305 -14.98 -28.78 1.35
C GLY A 305 -15.92 -29.88 0.86
N LYS A 306 -17.21 -29.61 0.82
CA LYS A 306 -18.19 -30.46 0.11
C LYS A 306 -18.14 -30.13 -1.38
N ALA A 307 -18.40 -31.10 -2.25
CA ALA A 307 -18.33 -30.95 -3.70
C ALA A 307 -19.21 -29.80 -4.27
N THR A 308 -20.18 -29.32 -3.52
CA THR A 308 -21.05 -28.19 -3.87
C THR A 308 -20.56 -26.82 -3.40
N ASP A 309 -19.49 -26.76 -2.61
CA ASP A 309 -19.07 -25.54 -1.92
C ASP A 309 -18.10 -24.71 -2.75
N VAL A 310 -17.48 -25.30 -3.79
CA VAL A 310 -16.62 -24.59 -4.73
C VAL A 310 -17.27 -24.58 -6.11
N ASN A 311 -17.45 -23.39 -6.65
CA ASN A 311 -17.95 -23.19 -7.99
C ASN A 311 -16.76 -22.95 -8.94
N PHE A 312 -16.69 -23.77 -10.01
CA PHE A 312 -15.68 -23.63 -11.06
C PHE A 312 -16.35 -23.22 -12.37
N ASP A 313 -15.92 -22.13 -12.95
CA ASP A 313 -16.26 -21.76 -14.32
C ASP A 313 -14.99 -21.78 -15.19
N PHE A 314 -14.87 -22.83 -15.98
CA PHE A 314 -13.80 -23.00 -16.95
C PHE A 314 -14.27 -22.78 -18.40
N GLY A 315 -15.43 -22.14 -18.58
CA GLY A 315 -16.04 -21.93 -19.89
C GLY A 315 -16.73 -23.20 -20.47
N PRO A 316 -17.37 -23.08 -21.64
CA PRO A 316 -18.38 -24.00 -22.12
C PRO A 316 -17.87 -25.39 -22.55
N ASN A 317 -16.57 -25.66 -22.58
CA ASN A 317 -16.03 -26.87 -23.20
C ASN A 317 -15.09 -27.68 -22.29
N ARG A 318 -15.20 -27.59 -20.97
CA ARG A 318 -14.29 -28.25 -20.05
C ARG A 318 -15.00 -29.13 -19.03
N THR A 319 -14.44 -30.31 -18.79
CA THR A 319 -14.91 -31.26 -17.77
C THR A 319 -13.86 -31.33 -16.66
N ILE A 320 -14.29 -31.07 -15.43
CA ILE A 320 -13.47 -31.33 -14.24
C ILE A 320 -13.69 -32.77 -13.83
N ARG A 321 -12.63 -33.55 -13.68
CA ARG A 321 -12.65 -34.81 -12.95
C ARG A 321 -12.21 -34.57 -11.52
N ILE A 322 -13.12 -34.66 -10.57
CA ILE A 322 -12.83 -34.79 -9.15
C ILE A 322 -12.67 -36.30 -8.91
N THR A 323 -11.46 -36.73 -8.64
CA THR A 323 -11.15 -38.16 -8.32
C THR A 323 -10.87 -38.27 -6.83
#